data_d34f8492f403c82e197da3e4430617c3
#
_entry.id   d34f8492f403c82e197da3e4430617c3
#
_cell.length_a   1.000
_cell.length_b   1.000
_cell.length_c   1.000
_cell.angle_alpha   90.00
_cell.angle_beta   90.00
_cell.angle_gamma   90.00
#
_symmetry.space_group_name_H-M   'P 1'
#
loop_
_entity.id
_entity.type
_entity.pdbx_description
1 polymer ?
#
loop_
_entity_poly.entity_id
_entity_poly.type
_entity_poly.pdbx_seq_one_letter_code
_entity_poly.pdbx_strand_id
1 'polypeptide(L)'
;SSTSRGLGDVYKRQVLTGAMRSSNELGSDGVYNYLSALRVASDDKSADKGVLVVMNDEIHAAKYVTKTHTTNVGTFQTPTHGPLGLIMKQEILYFKTAEPRVRFDLDHIQGLVPIISAYAGMTDELIDMLDLEQLDGLIIQAFGAGNIPKETAEKLESLLQKGIPVALVSRCFNGIAEPVYAYQGGGVQLQKSGVFFVKELNAQKARLKLLIALNAGLRGQALKDYMEG
;
A
#
# COMPACT_ATOMS: atom_id res chain seq x y z
N SER A 1 15.67 -4.16 13.16
CA SER A 1 16.73 -3.57 13.96
C SER A 1 16.23 -2.28 14.62
N SER A 2 16.36 -2.24 15.92
CA SER A 2 15.84 -1.17 16.79
C SER A 2 16.68 0.12 16.79
N THR A 3 17.66 0.26 15.93
CA THR A 3 18.66 1.33 15.97
C THR A 3 18.39 2.53 15.08
N SER A 4 17.30 2.54 14.31
CA SER A 4 16.94 3.70 13.48
C SER A 4 15.90 4.64 14.10
N ARG A 5 15.42 4.35 15.30
CA ARG A 5 14.52 5.24 16.03
C ARG A 5 15.28 6.46 16.53
N GLY A 6 15.04 7.62 15.95
CA GLY A 6 15.57 8.88 16.46
C GLY A 6 16.55 9.61 15.56
N LEU A 7 16.88 9.07 14.41
CA LEU A 7 17.57 9.85 13.41
C LEU A 7 16.50 10.38 12.46
N GLY A 8 16.04 11.60 12.71
CA GLY A 8 14.96 12.24 11.97
C GLY A 8 15.04 12.01 10.48
N ASP A 9 14.10 11.24 9.97
CA ASP A 9 14.01 10.82 8.57
C ASP A 9 13.70 11.99 7.62
N VAL A 10 13.58 13.19 8.19
CA VAL A 10 13.18 14.40 7.49
C VAL A 10 14.18 14.81 6.43
N TYR A 11 15.46 14.51 6.65
CA TYR A 11 16.58 14.97 5.81
C TYR A 11 17.43 13.84 5.23
N LYS A 12 17.06 12.57 5.46
CA LYS A 12 17.84 11.44 4.99
C LYS A 12 17.17 10.76 3.81
N ARG A 13 17.99 10.47 2.82
CA ARG A 13 17.61 9.58 1.72
C ARG A 13 17.56 8.16 2.27
N GLN A 14 16.39 7.53 2.22
CA GLN A 14 16.25 6.12 2.57
C GLN A 14 16.14 5.32 1.28
N VAL A 15 17.10 4.43 1.07
CA VAL A 15 17.10 3.51 -0.07
C VAL A 15 17.14 2.09 0.47
N LEU A 16 16.10 1.34 0.16
CA LEU A 16 15.95 -0.07 0.49
C LEU A 16 16.35 -0.91 -0.70
N THR A 17 17.02 -2.01 -0.45
CA THR A 17 17.38 -2.98 -1.47
C THR A 17 17.42 -4.39 -0.90
N GLY A 18 17.63 -5.38 -1.74
CA GLY A 18 17.76 -6.78 -1.37
C GLY A 18 18.20 -7.64 -2.54
N ALA A 19 18.03 -8.94 -2.41
CA ALA A 19 18.32 -9.91 -3.45
C ALA A 19 17.18 -10.91 -3.61
N MET A 20 16.97 -11.36 -4.83
CA MET A 20 16.04 -12.45 -5.14
C MET A 20 16.76 -13.80 -5.21
N ARG A 21 18.06 -13.80 -5.46
CA ARG A 21 18.92 -14.99 -5.49
C ARG A 21 19.91 -14.94 -4.35
N SER A 22 20.14 -16.08 -3.73
CA SER A 22 21.12 -16.23 -2.66
C SER A 22 22.53 -15.89 -3.13
N SER A 23 23.38 -15.41 -2.23
CA SER A 23 24.74 -14.97 -2.58
C SER A 23 25.64 -16.09 -3.15
N ASN A 24 25.28 -17.35 -2.89
CA ASN A 24 25.96 -18.54 -3.39
C ASN A 24 25.34 -19.11 -4.68
N GLU A 25 24.26 -18.52 -5.17
CA GLU A 25 23.66 -18.93 -6.44
C GLU A 25 24.33 -18.27 -7.64
N LEU A 26 24.45 -19.03 -8.73
CA LEU A 26 24.91 -18.48 -9.99
C LEU A 26 23.94 -17.40 -10.48
N GLY A 27 24.47 -16.19 -10.77
CA GLY A 27 23.67 -15.05 -11.16
C GLY A 27 22.97 -14.36 -9.99
N SER A 28 23.53 -14.47 -8.75
CA SER A 28 23.08 -13.67 -7.61
C SER A 28 23.04 -12.18 -7.92
N ASP A 29 21.92 -11.54 -7.60
CA ASP A 29 21.67 -10.12 -7.87
C ASP A 29 22.01 -9.20 -6.67
N GLY A 30 22.39 -9.77 -5.53
CA GLY A 30 22.54 -9.02 -4.27
C GLY A 30 23.59 -7.92 -4.31
N VAL A 31 24.82 -8.25 -4.77
CA VAL A 31 25.93 -7.28 -4.81
C VAL A 31 25.61 -6.15 -5.79
N TYR A 32 25.06 -6.48 -6.95
CA TYR A 32 24.70 -5.49 -7.96
C TYR A 32 23.59 -4.54 -7.46
N ASN A 33 22.54 -5.08 -6.88
CA ASN A 33 21.47 -4.27 -6.28
C ASN A 33 21.99 -3.37 -5.15
N TYR A 34 22.91 -3.88 -4.33
CA TYR A 34 23.53 -3.10 -3.26
C TYR A 34 24.35 -1.92 -3.79
N LEU A 35 25.20 -2.13 -4.81
CA LEU A 35 25.96 -1.06 -5.45
C LEU A 35 25.04 -0.04 -6.11
N SER A 36 23.99 -0.51 -6.77
CA SER A 36 22.97 0.34 -7.38
C SER A 36 22.25 1.21 -6.32
N ALA A 37 21.89 0.62 -5.18
CA ALA A 37 21.29 1.35 -4.07
C ALA A 37 22.22 2.41 -3.47
N LEU A 38 23.52 2.12 -3.34
CA LEU A 38 24.51 3.09 -2.89
C LEU A 38 24.64 4.27 -3.86
N ARG A 39 24.64 4.02 -5.16
CA ARG A 39 24.65 5.08 -6.20
C ARG A 39 23.43 5.98 -6.07
N VAL A 40 22.24 5.39 -5.93
CA VAL A 40 20.99 6.14 -5.73
C VAL A 40 21.02 6.94 -4.43
N ALA A 41 21.52 6.37 -3.34
CA ALA A 41 21.61 7.06 -2.06
C ALA A 41 22.58 8.24 -2.08
N SER A 42 23.62 8.19 -2.91
CA SER A 42 24.64 9.25 -3.05
C SER A 42 24.27 10.33 -4.06
N ASP A 43 23.30 10.09 -4.94
CA ASP A 43 22.90 11.05 -5.98
C ASP A 43 21.99 12.14 -5.39
N ASP A 44 22.35 13.41 -5.63
CA ASP A 44 21.54 14.54 -5.15
C ASP A 44 20.15 14.61 -5.74
N LYS A 45 19.94 14.07 -6.93
CA LYS A 45 18.61 13.94 -7.56
C LYS A 45 17.66 13.02 -6.78
N SER A 46 18.17 12.19 -5.87
CA SER A 46 17.38 11.32 -5.00
C SER A 46 16.83 12.04 -3.78
N ALA A 47 17.24 13.28 -3.52
CA ALA A 47 16.73 14.07 -2.41
C ALA A 47 15.21 14.28 -2.54
N ASP A 48 14.53 14.30 -1.41
CA ASP A 48 13.08 14.56 -1.30
C ASP A 48 12.14 13.61 -2.04
N LYS A 49 12.65 12.47 -2.54
CA LYS A 49 11.84 11.46 -3.25
C LYS A 49 11.17 10.41 -2.34
N GLY A 50 11.31 10.56 -1.02
CA GLY A 50 10.77 9.60 -0.09
C GLY A 50 11.66 8.38 0.12
N VAL A 51 11.05 7.33 0.61
CA VAL A 51 11.69 6.03 0.73
C VAL A 51 11.69 5.37 -0.65
N LEU A 52 12.87 5.03 -1.12
CA LEU A 52 13.10 4.39 -2.42
C LEU A 52 13.39 2.91 -2.24
N VAL A 53 12.94 2.12 -3.19
CA VAL A 53 13.32 0.71 -3.33
C VAL A 53 14.06 0.55 -4.64
N VAL A 54 15.28 0.02 -4.58
CA VAL A 54 16.16 -0.15 -5.74
C VAL A 54 16.42 -1.63 -5.95
N MET A 55 15.93 -2.15 -7.06
CA MET A 55 16.07 -3.55 -7.46
C MET A 55 16.12 -3.62 -8.99
N ASN A 56 17.01 -4.46 -9.53
CA ASN A 56 17.05 -4.77 -10.96
C ASN A 56 17.07 -3.53 -11.87
N ASP A 57 17.93 -2.55 -11.55
CA ASP A 57 18.10 -1.26 -12.25
C ASP A 57 16.90 -0.30 -12.23
N GLU A 58 15.83 -0.65 -11.50
CA GLU A 58 14.66 0.21 -11.34
C GLU A 58 14.65 0.87 -9.96
N ILE A 59 14.21 2.14 -9.95
CA ILE A 59 14.03 2.94 -8.73
C ILE A 59 12.53 3.13 -8.53
N HIS A 60 12.01 2.58 -7.44
CA HIS A 60 10.60 2.63 -7.12
C HIS A 60 10.33 3.45 -5.87
N ALA A 61 9.15 4.10 -5.79
CA ALA A 61 8.64 4.60 -4.53
C ALA A 61 8.21 3.41 -3.65
N ALA A 62 8.66 3.38 -2.39
CA ALA A 62 8.26 2.34 -1.45
C ALA A 62 6.73 2.29 -1.25
N LYS A 63 6.03 3.42 -1.42
CA LYS A 63 4.57 3.53 -1.39
C LYS A 63 3.89 2.59 -2.39
N TYR A 64 4.45 2.43 -3.61
CA TYR A 64 3.77 1.74 -4.70
C TYR A 64 4.38 0.40 -5.12
N VAL A 65 5.66 0.19 -4.82
CA VAL A 65 6.35 -1.04 -5.23
C VAL A 65 5.72 -2.29 -4.60
N THR A 66 5.64 -3.36 -5.35
CA THR A 66 5.16 -4.66 -4.87
C THR A 66 5.96 -5.81 -5.49
N LYS A 67 6.01 -6.94 -4.77
CA LYS A 67 6.62 -8.16 -5.28
C LYS A 67 5.61 -8.89 -6.15
N THR A 68 5.90 -9.00 -7.46
CA THR A 68 4.97 -9.51 -8.47
C THR A 68 5.20 -10.97 -8.86
N HIS A 69 6.36 -11.52 -8.49
CA HIS A 69 6.74 -12.89 -8.80
C HIS A 69 7.54 -13.49 -7.63
N THR A 70 7.47 -14.79 -7.46
CA THR A 70 8.11 -15.50 -6.33
C THR A 70 9.64 -15.55 -6.42
N THR A 71 10.21 -15.65 -7.62
CA THR A 71 11.64 -15.95 -7.82
C THR A 71 12.36 -15.07 -8.85
N ASN A 72 11.64 -14.36 -9.73
CA ASN A 72 12.24 -13.52 -10.77
C ASN A 72 13.01 -12.35 -10.17
N VAL A 73 14.21 -12.05 -10.67
CA VAL A 73 15.02 -10.90 -10.20
C VAL A 73 14.34 -9.55 -10.44
N GLY A 74 13.56 -9.41 -11.53
CA GLY A 74 12.76 -8.21 -11.85
C GLY A 74 11.39 -8.20 -11.18
N THR A 75 11.21 -8.84 -10.04
CA THR A 75 9.90 -9.03 -9.39
C THR A 75 9.37 -7.81 -8.65
N PHE A 76 10.24 -6.92 -8.21
CA PHE A 76 9.81 -5.69 -7.56
C PHE A 76 9.41 -4.67 -8.62
N GLN A 77 8.12 -4.41 -8.73
CA GLN A 77 7.53 -3.56 -9.75
C GLN A 77 6.51 -2.61 -9.15
N THR A 78 6.20 -1.56 -9.90
CA THR A 78 5.13 -0.61 -9.59
C THR A 78 4.09 -0.66 -10.71
N PRO A 79 3.16 -1.64 -10.67
CA PRO A 79 2.34 -1.99 -11.84
C PRO A 79 1.52 -0.86 -12.42
N THR A 80 0.80 -0.11 -11.57
CA THR A 80 -0.09 0.97 -12.02
C THR A 80 0.67 2.26 -12.34
N HIS A 81 1.72 2.57 -11.57
CA HIS A 81 2.40 3.86 -11.63
C HIS A 81 3.72 3.83 -12.41
N GLY A 82 4.33 2.65 -12.57
CA GLY A 82 5.68 2.50 -13.10
C GLY A 82 6.77 3.01 -12.14
N PRO A 83 8.06 2.75 -12.43
CA PRO A 83 9.17 3.19 -11.61
C PRO A 83 9.30 4.72 -11.60
N LEU A 84 9.97 5.25 -10.59
CA LEU A 84 10.34 6.67 -10.52
C LEU A 84 11.51 7.00 -11.45
N GLY A 85 12.38 6.03 -11.69
CA GLY A 85 13.57 6.20 -12.52
C GLY A 85 14.28 4.88 -12.78
N LEU A 86 15.33 4.97 -13.55
CA LEU A 86 16.21 3.87 -13.95
C LEU A 86 17.68 4.18 -13.63
N ILE A 87 18.45 3.13 -13.38
CA ILE A 87 19.88 3.20 -13.22
C ILE A 87 20.52 2.77 -14.51
N MET A 88 21.16 3.72 -15.17
CA MET A 88 21.94 3.49 -16.37
C MET A 88 23.41 3.24 -15.99
N LYS A 89 24.22 2.77 -16.93
CA LYS A 89 25.64 2.48 -16.65
C LYS A 89 26.40 3.67 -16.05
N GLN A 90 26.12 4.88 -16.51
CA GLN A 90 26.86 6.10 -16.13
C GLN A 90 26.02 7.12 -15.35
N GLU A 91 24.68 7.01 -15.38
CA GLU A 91 23.80 8.01 -14.80
C GLU A 91 22.55 7.39 -14.17
N ILE A 92 21.89 8.16 -13.30
CA ILE A 92 20.57 7.90 -12.76
C ILE A 92 19.57 8.82 -13.44
N LEU A 93 18.56 8.22 -14.05
CA LEU A 93 17.52 8.93 -14.77
C LEU A 93 16.20 8.85 -13.99
N TYR A 94 15.67 9.99 -13.59
CA TYR A 94 14.35 10.10 -12.96
C TYR A 94 13.32 10.63 -13.94
N PHE A 95 12.17 9.99 -14.00
CA PHE A 95 11.04 10.35 -14.88
C PHE A 95 9.96 11.14 -14.13
N LYS A 96 9.90 10.99 -12.79
CA LYS A 96 8.82 11.51 -11.96
C LYS A 96 9.36 12.32 -10.80
N THR A 97 8.59 13.32 -10.42
CA THR A 97 8.77 14.05 -9.16
C THR A 97 8.19 13.26 -7.99
N ALA A 98 8.66 13.57 -6.79
CA ALA A 98 8.08 13.01 -5.57
C ALA A 98 6.68 13.61 -5.33
N GLU A 99 5.80 12.79 -4.79
CA GLU A 99 4.49 13.26 -4.32
C GLU A 99 4.60 13.95 -2.95
N PRO A 100 3.68 14.86 -2.63
CA PRO A 100 3.57 15.44 -1.31
C PRO A 100 3.46 14.35 -0.24
N ARG A 101 4.13 14.54 0.90
CA ARG A 101 4.14 13.58 2.00
C ARG A 101 3.36 14.12 3.18
N VAL A 102 2.46 13.30 3.69
CA VAL A 102 1.87 13.51 5.01
C VAL A 102 2.71 12.75 6.03
N ARG A 103 3.06 13.38 7.13
CA ARG A 103 3.85 12.80 8.22
C ARG A 103 3.05 12.86 9.51
N PHE A 104 3.19 11.81 10.29
CA PHE A 104 2.66 11.74 11.65
C PHE A 104 3.81 11.40 12.59
N ASP A 105 3.87 12.07 13.71
CA ASP A 105 4.79 11.76 14.79
C ASP A 105 4.11 10.74 15.71
N LEU A 106 4.53 9.49 15.62
CA LEU A 106 3.93 8.36 16.31
C LEU A 106 5.01 7.55 17.02
N ASP A 107 4.88 7.39 18.32
CA ASP A 107 5.79 6.57 19.12
C ASP A 107 5.64 5.08 18.83
N HIS A 108 4.40 4.64 18.57
CA HIS A 108 4.06 3.25 18.27
C HIS A 108 2.81 3.18 17.38
N ILE A 109 2.62 2.04 16.75
CA ILE A 109 1.44 1.74 15.92
C ILE A 109 0.83 0.46 16.45
N GLN A 110 -0.45 0.50 16.82
CA GLN A 110 -1.22 -0.63 17.35
C GLN A 110 -2.62 -0.66 16.76
N GLY A 111 -3.29 -1.79 16.93
CA GLY A 111 -4.68 -2.00 16.51
C GLY A 111 -4.86 -3.16 15.55
N LEU A 112 -6.10 -3.61 15.45
CA LEU A 112 -6.52 -4.73 14.61
C LEU A 112 -7.23 -4.21 13.36
N VAL A 113 -6.56 -4.31 12.23
CA VAL A 113 -7.10 -3.99 10.90
C VAL A 113 -6.85 -5.19 9.98
N PRO A 114 -7.75 -6.17 9.91
CA PRO A 114 -7.62 -7.32 9.01
C PRO A 114 -7.85 -6.94 7.55
N ILE A 115 -7.45 -7.85 6.66
CA ILE A 115 -7.69 -7.78 5.22
C ILE A 115 -8.56 -8.98 4.85
N ILE A 116 -9.72 -8.74 4.22
CA ILE A 116 -10.57 -9.77 3.64
C ILE A 116 -10.59 -9.62 2.13
N SER A 117 -10.27 -10.70 1.42
CA SER A 117 -10.32 -10.72 -0.04
C SER A 117 -11.64 -11.34 -0.52
N ALA A 118 -12.38 -10.62 -1.36
CA ALA A 118 -13.61 -11.12 -1.93
C ALA A 118 -13.34 -12.26 -2.93
N TYR A 119 -14.14 -13.32 -2.87
CA TYR A 119 -14.08 -14.46 -3.77
C TYR A 119 -15.49 -14.88 -4.20
N ALA A 120 -15.59 -15.64 -5.30
CA ALA A 120 -16.88 -16.13 -5.79
C ALA A 120 -17.52 -17.09 -4.75
N GLY A 121 -18.79 -16.87 -4.43
CA GLY A 121 -19.51 -17.61 -3.37
C GLY A 121 -19.17 -17.17 -1.95
N MET A 122 -18.49 -16.03 -1.77
CA MET A 122 -18.28 -15.43 -0.45
C MET A 122 -19.62 -15.02 0.16
N THR A 123 -19.81 -15.40 1.41
CA THR A 123 -20.91 -14.97 2.29
C THR A 123 -20.40 -13.96 3.32
N ASP A 124 -21.22 -13.58 4.28
CA ASP A 124 -20.88 -12.69 5.38
C ASP A 124 -20.18 -13.38 6.57
N GLU A 125 -20.09 -14.72 6.56
CA GLU A 125 -19.54 -15.53 7.66
C GLU A 125 -18.15 -15.09 8.12
N LEU A 126 -17.24 -14.73 7.19
CA LEU A 126 -15.91 -14.27 7.55
C LEU A 126 -15.93 -12.96 8.34
N ILE A 127 -16.90 -12.09 8.06
CA ILE A 127 -17.05 -10.83 8.80
C ILE A 127 -17.68 -11.10 10.17
N ASP A 128 -18.61 -12.06 10.26
CA ASP A 128 -19.24 -12.47 11.51
C ASP A 128 -18.26 -13.13 12.50
N MET A 129 -17.17 -13.71 12.00
CA MET A 129 -16.11 -14.27 12.84
C MET A 129 -15.20 -13.20 13.46
N LEU A 130 -15.28 -11.93 13.03
CA LEU A 130 -14.47 -10.86 13.59
C LEU A 130 -15.00 -10.45 14.97
N ASP A 131 -14.09 -10.33 15.91
CA ASP A 131 -14.39 -9.72 17.21
C ASP A 131 -14.50 -8.20 17.05
N LEU A 132 -15.72 -7.69 17.02
CA LEU A 132 -16.01 -6.29 16.76
C LEU A 132 -15.54 -5.37 17.90
N GLU A 133 -15.33 -5.87 19.11
CA GLU A 133 -14.83 -5.09 20.24
C GLU A 133 -13.34 -4.77 20.09
N GLN A 134 -12.60 -5.62 19.36
CA GLN A 134 -11.19 -5.45 19.11
C GLN A 134 -10.88 -4.86 17.73
N LEU A 135 -11.90 -4.70 16.86
CA LEU A 135 -11.72 -4.31 15.48
C LEU A 135 -11.61 -2.78 15.33
N ASP A 136 -10.44 -2.28 14.95
CA ASP A 136 -10.20 -0.86 14.72
C ASP A 136 -10.54 -0.41 13.30
N GLY A 137 -10.57 -1.33 12.33
CA GLY A 137 -10.91 -1.06 10.94
C GLY A 137 -10.83 -2.31 10.07
N LEU A 138 -11.27 -2.23 8.84
CA LEU A 138 -11.29 -3.36 7.90
C LEU A 138 -10.83 -2.92 6.51
N ILE A 139 -10.01 -3.75 5.87
CA ILE A 139 -9.68 -3.61 4.44
C ILE A 139 -10.38 -4.71 3.66
N ILE A 140 -11.14 -4.33 2.64
CA ILE A 140 -11.77 -5.25 1.67
C ILE A 140 -11.03 -5.18 0.35
N GLN A 141 -10.56 -6.33 -0.13
CA GLN A 141 -10.10 -6.47 -1.52
C GLN A 141 -11.28 -6.91 -2.39
N ALA A 142 -11.84 -5.96 -3.14
CA ALA A 142 -13.04 -6.14 -3.93
C ALA A 142 -12.76 -6.68 -5.34
N PHE A 143 -13.80 -7.14 -6.02
CA PHE A 143 -13.74 -7.52 -7.44
C PHE A 143 -13.57 -6.30 -8.34
N GLY A 144 -12.71 -6.41 -9.35
CA GLY A 144 -12.57 -5.41 -10.41
C GLY A 144 -12.44 -3.99 -9.88
N ALA A 145 -13.36 -3.12 -10.32
CA ALA A 145 -13.36 -1.70 -9.93
C ALA A 145 -13.85 -1.43 -8.49
N GLY A 146 -14.32 -2.44 -7.76
CA GLY A 146 -14.73 -2.23 -6.36
C GLY A 146 -16.12 -2.79 -6.03
N ASN A 147 -16.43 -3.99 -6.52
CA ASN A 147 -17.70 -4.68 -6.26
C ASN A 147 -17.49 -5.82 -5.27
N ILE A 148 -18.52 -6.12 -4.48
CA ILE A 148 -18.56 -7.24 -3.53
C ILE A 148 -19.93 -7.91 -3.59
N PRO A 149 -20.09 -9.14 -3.06
CA PRO A 149 -21.40 -9.76 -2.93
C PRO A 149 -22.35 -8.90 -2.10
N LYS A 150 -23.65 -9.01 -2.40
CA LYS A 150 -24.70 -8.21 -1.75
C LYS A 150 -24.72 -8.41 -0.24
N GLU A 151 -24.70 -9.66 0.22
CA GLU A 151 -24.74 -10.04 1.63
C GLU A 151 -23.54 -9.44 2.39
N THR A 152 -22.35 -9.49 1.78
CA THR A 152 -21.14 -8.85 2.30
C THR A 152 -21.32 -7.35 2.43
N ALA A 153 -21.93 -6.68 1.43
CA ALA A 153 -22.16 -5.24 1.46
C ALA A 153 -23.04 -4.80 2.63
N GLU A 154 -24.14 -5.51 2.88
CA GLU A 154 -25.04 -5.25 4.00
C GLU A 154 -24.30 -5.36 5.36
N LYS A 155 -23.38 -6.31 5.46
CA LYS A 155 -22.56 -6.49 6.66
C LYS A 155 -21.56 -5.35 6.86
N LEU A 156 -20.91 -4.87 5.77
CA LEU A 156 -20.02 -3.71 5.85
C LEU A 156 -20.78 -2.44 6.30
N GLU A 157 -22.01 -2.25 5.86
CA GLU A 157 -22.84 -1.14 6.33
C GLU A 157 -23.10 -1.22 7.83
N SER A 158 -23.32 -2.41 8.38
CA SER A 158 -23.44 -2.64 9.82
C SER A 158 -22.16 -2.28 10.59
N LEU A 159 -20.97 -2.57 10.06
CA LEU A 159 -19.69 -2.15 10.66
C LEU A 159 -19.55 -0.62 10.68
N LEU A 160 -19.85 0.03 9.57
CA LEU A 160 -19.80 1.49 9.47
C LEU A 160 -20.74 2.18 10.45
N GLN A 161 -21.97 1.64 10.66
CA GLN A 161 -22.92 2.15 11.65
C GLN A 161 -22.39 2.03 13.09
N LYS A 162 -21.53 1.05 13.36
CA LYS A 162 -20.81 0.91 14.63
C LYS A 162 -19.57 1.78 14.76
N GLY A 163 -19.29 2.59 13.75
CA GLY A 163 -18.12 3.48 13.72
C GLY A 163 -16.81 2.81 13.32
N ILE A 164 -16.85 1.56 12.86
CA ILE A 164 -15.66 0.85 12.37
C ILE A 164 -15.40 1.25 10.92
N PRO A 165 -14.27 1.90 10.60
CA PRO A 165 -13.95 2.34 9.26
C PRO A 165 -13.65 1.15 8.34
N VAL A 166 -14.20 1.19 7.13
CA VAL A 166 -13.97 0.18 6.09
C VAL A 166 -13.33 0.87 4.90
N ALA A 167 -12.18 0.37 4.49
CA ALA A 167 -11.50 0.81 3.28
C ALA A 167 -11.48 -0.31 2.23
N LEU A 168 -11.69 0.06 0.98
CA LEU A 168 -11.79 -0.84 -0.15
C LEU A 168 -10.65 -0.59 -1.13
N VAL A 169 -10.04 -1.67 -1.59
CA VAL A 169 -9.06 -1.70 -2.68
C VAL A 169 -9.49 -2.75 -3.70
N SER A 170 -8.99 -2.67 -4.93
CA SER A 170 -9.17 -3.75 -5.88
C SER A 170 -8.27 -4.95 -5.53
N ARG A 171 -8.75 -6.17 -5.77
CA ARG A 171 -7.89 -7.37 -5.78
C ARG A 171 -7.14 -7.55 -7.11
N CYS A 172 -7.46 -6.73 -8.11
CA CYS A 172 -6.74 -6.71 -9.37
C CYS A 172 -5.31 -6.21 -9.17
N PHE A 173 -4.38 -6.78 -9.91
CA PHE A 173 -2.97 -6.45 -9.84
C PHE A 173 -2.66 -5.04 -10.38
N ASN A 174 -3.40 -4.60 -11.38
CA ASN A 174 -3.33 -3.29 -12.00
C ASN A 174 -4.68 -2.59 -11.97
N GLY A 175 -4.66 -1.29 -12.10
CA GLY A 175 -5.84 -0.46 -12.13
C GLY A 175 -6.21 0.13 -10.77
N ILE A 176 -7.32 0.83 -10.75
CA ILE A 176 -7.75 1.65 -9.62
C ILE A 176 -9.16 1.21 -9.21
N ALA A 177 -9.40 1.13 -7.90
CA ALA A 177 -10.75 0.93 -7.38
C ALA A 177 -11.54 2.24 -7.48
N GLU A 178 -12.69 2.21 -8.16
CA GLU A 178 -13.57 3.36 -8.37
C GLU A 178 -15.04 2.97 -8.24
N PRO A 179 -15.91 3.87 -7.73
CA PRO A 179 -17.34 3.61 -7.59
C PRO A 179 -18.07 3.73 -8.94
N VAL A 180 -18.05 2.66 -9.74
CA VAL A 180 -18.59 2.65 -11.12
C VAL A 180 -20.04 2.14 -11.17
N TYR A 181 -20.35 1.08 -10.42
CA TYR A 181 -21.63 0.38 -10.54
C TYR A 181 -22.59 0.72 -9.38
N ALA A 182 -23.89 0.92 -9.73
CA ALA A 182 -24.91 1.40 -8.79
C ALA A 182 -25.84 0.30 -8.22
N TYR A 183 -25.62 -0.98 -8.58
CA TYR A 183 -26.39 -2.08 -8.01
C TYR A 183 -25.99 -2.39 -6.55
N GLN A 184 -26.75 -3.23 -5.87
CA GLN A 184 -26.48 -3.62 -4.49
C GLN A 184 -25.18 -4.45 -4.39
N GLY A 185 -24.22 -3.96 -3.57
CA GLY A 185 -22.85 -4.46 -3.55
C GLY A 185 -21.92 -3.80 -4.59
N GLY A 186 -22.45 -2.90 -5.42
CA GLY A 186 -21.67 -2.10 -6.35
C GLY A 186 -20.98 -0.91 -5.69
N GLY A 187 -19.90 -0.44 -6.31
CA GLY A 187 -19.03 0.60 -5.72
C GLY A 187 -19.76 1.90 -5.37
N VAL A 188 -20.76 2.32 -6.16
CA VAL A 188 -21.54 3.55 -5.88
C VAL A 188 -22.31 3.43 -4.56
N GLN A 189 -22.94 2.28 -4.29
CA GLN A 189 -23.65 2.05 -3.04
C GLN A 189 -22.66 2.05 -1.87
N LEU A 190 -21.56 1.30 -1.99
CA LEU A 190 -20.54 1.20 -0.93
C LEU A 190 -19.95 2.56 -0.56
N GLN A 191 -19.66 3.41 -1.56
CA GLN A 191 -19.18 4.77 -1.31
C GLN A 191 -20.23 5.62 -0.58
N LYS A 192 -21.50 5.54 -0.96
CA LYS A 192 -22.61 6.23 -0.27
C LYS A 192 -22.80 5.77 1.16
N SER A 193 -22.57 4.49 1.45
CA SER A 193 -22.62 3.93 2.81
C SER A 193 -21.41 4.35 3.66
N GLY A 194 -20.36 4.96 3.07
CA GLY A 194 -19.21 5.47 3.80
C GLY A 194 -17.93 4.64 3.68
N VAL A 195 -17.89 3.64 2.79
CA VAL A 195 -16.65 2.88 2.48
C VAL A 195 -15.66 3.80 1.78
N PHE A 196 -14.40 3.81 2.22
CA PHE A 196 -13.31 4.58 1.62
C PHE A 196 -12.73 3.84 0.42
N PHE A 197 -12.66 4.47 -0.75
CA PHE A 197 -12.03 3.92 -1.94
C PHE A 197 -10.55 4.31 -2.00
N VAL A 198 -9.66 3.36 -1.66
CA VAL A 198 -8.21 3.59 -1.69
C VAL A 198 -7.70 3.24 -3.09
N LYS A 199 -7.46 4.26 -3.88
CA LYS A 199 -7.25 4.13 -5.32
C LYS A 199 -5.89 3.54 -5.71
N GLU A 200 -4.83 3.87 -4.98
CA GLU A 200 -3.46 3.71 -5.46
C GLU A 200 -2.66 2.61 -4.76
N LEU A 201 -3.20 2.03 -3.69
CA LEU A 201 -2.49 1.10 -2.83
C LEU A 201 -3.06 -0.31 -2.94
N ASN A 202 -2.20 -1.31 -2.83
CA ASN A 202 -2.65 -2.67 -2.55
C ASN A 202 -3.15 -2.79 -1.09
N ALA A 203 -3.81 -3.90 -0.77
CA ALA A 203 -4.45 -4.09 0.53
C ALA A 203 -3.47 -3.98 1.71
N GLN A 204 -2.28 -4.52 1.58
CA GLN A 204 -1.28 -4.50 2.64
C GLN A 204 -0.86 -3.07 2.98
N LYS A 205 -0.67 -2.22 1.97
CA LYS A 205 -0.30 -0.82 2.14
C LYS A 205 -1.49 0.05 2.56
N ALA A 206 -2.68 -0.21 2.02
CA ALA A 206 -3.91 0.44 2.48
C ALA A 206 -4.16 0.15 3.96
N ARG A 207 -3.90 -1.09 4.41
CA ARG A 207 -3.95 -1.47 5.82
C ARG A 207 -3.00 -0.63 6.68
N LEU A 208 -1.75 -0.50 6.26
CA LEU A 208 -0.78 0.33 6.98
C LEU A 208 -1.19 1.81 6.99
N LYS A 209 -1.69 2.33 5.86
CA LYS A 209 -2.21 3.71 5.76
C LYS A 209 -3.34 3.94 6.75
N LEU A 210 -4.33 3.03 6.81
CA LEU A 210 -5.45 3.12 7.75
C LEU A 210 -4.96 3.04 9.20
N LEU A 211 -4.10 2.09 9.51
CA LEU A 211 -3.58 1.90 10.86
C LEU A 211 -2.80 3.13 11.35
N ILE A 212 -1.94 3.71 10.51
CA ILE A 212 -1.22 4.94 10.80
C ILE A 212 -2.20 6.10 11.05
N ALA A 213 -3.18 6.27 10.19
CA ALA A 213 -4.18 7.33 10.31
C ALA A 213 -4.98 7.23 11.62
N LEU A 214 -5.38 6.01 11.98
CA LEU A 214 -6.11 5.75 13.23
C LEU A 214 -5.26 6.06 14.47
N ASN A 215 -3.98 5.69 14.46
CA ASN A 215 -3.05 6.01 15.55
C ASN A 215 -2.70 7.50 15.61
N ALA A 216 -2.74 8.20 14.48
CA ALA A 216 -2.62 9.66 14.42
C ALA A 216 -3.88 10.40 14.87
N GLY A 217 -4.94 9.69 15.29
CA GLY A 217 -6.19 10.27 15.77
C GLY A 217 -7.15 10.73 14.68
N LEU A 218 -6.89 10.43 13.39
CA LEU A 218 -7.82 10.79 12.33
C LEU A 218 -9.11 10.01 12.43
N ARG A 219 -10.25 10.71 12.27
CA ARG A 219 -11.60 10.12 12.29
C ARG A 219 -12.52 10.87 11.31
N GLY A 220 -13.66 10.28 10.99
CA GLY A 220 -14.69 10.91 10.15
C GLY A 220 -14.16 11.40 8.81
N GLN A 221 -14.47 12.64 8.45
CA GLN A 221 -14.10 13.22 7.15
C GLN A 221 -12.58 13.33 6.97
N ALA A 222 -11.83 13.71 8.00
CA ALA A 222 -10.37 13.80 7.92
C ALA A 222 -9.72 12.43 7.62
N LEU A 223 -10.26 11.36 8.19
CA LEU A 223 -9.81 9.99 7.87
C LEU A 223 -10.14 9.64 6.43
N LYS A 224 -11.35 9.96 5.96
CA LYS A 224 -11.77 9.72 4.59
C LYS A 224 -10.86 10.44 3.60
N ASP A 225 -10.65 11.73 3.77
CA ASP A 225 -9.82 12.56 2.89
C ASP A 225 -8.39 12.02 2.83
N TYR A 226 -7.83 11.62 3.97
CA TYR A 226 -6.51 11.00 4.01
C TYR A 226 -6.46 9.64 3.31
N MET A 227 -7.48 8.80 3.46
CA MET A 227 -7.49 7.46 2.86
C MET A 227 -7.69 7.50 1.34
N GLU A 228 -8.50 8.43 0.83
CA GLU A 228 -8.84 8.54 -0.59
C GLU A 228 -7.85 9.40 -1.41
N GLY A 229 -7.07 10.25 -0.76
CA GLY A 229 -5.95 11.04 -1.32
C GLY A 229 -4.64 10.31 -1.15
#